data_df372b2f45427726de25a9045b119371
#
_entry.id   df372b2f45427726de25a9045b119371
#
_cell.length_a   1.000
_cell.length_b   1.000
_cell.length_c   1.000
_cell.angle_alpha   90.00
_cell.angle_beta   90.00
_cell.angle_gamma   90.00
#
_symmetry.space_group_name_H-M   'P 1'
#
loop_
_entity.id
_entity.type
_entity.pdbx_description
1 polymer ?
#
loop_
_entity_poly.entity_id
_entity_poly.type
_entity_poly.pdbx_seq_one_letter_code
_entity_poly.pdbx_strand_id
1 'polypeptide(L)'
;LKILSVISTYADIKSGKVKAEDVTPRTVFFGAKAAPGYYLAKMTIQLINNVSRVVNNDPDVKGKLAVYFPWNYNVRLAQHLIPATDLDEQISQAGKEASGTGNNGAMTVGTLDGANVEIRERVGAENFFLFGMTVDEVEKKYAEGYNPASYYEADPRLKHAIDMVADGTFSNGDRN
;
A
#
# COMPACT_ATOMS: atom_id res chain seq x y z
N LEU A 1 4.74 0.50 1.28
CA LEU A 1 4.20 1.83 0.96
C LEU A 1 2.70 1.91 1.29
N LYS A 2 1.83 1.04 0.71
CA LYS A 2 0.37 1.10 0.92
C LYS A 2 -0.06 1.02 2.37
N ILE A 3 0.57 0.18 3.18
CA ILE A 3 0.21 0.08 4.60
C ILE A 3 0.48 1.39 5.37
N LEU A 4 1.54 2.12 5.01
CA LEU A 4 1.81 3.44 5.58
C LEU A 4 0.75 4.47 5.17
N SER A 5 0.25 4.41 3.93
CA SER A 5 -0.88 5.23 3.47
C SER A 5 -2.17 4.94 4.27
N VAL A 6 -2.44 3.66 4.56
CA VAL A 6 -3.57 3.25 5.42
C VAL A 6 -3.41 3.82 6.83
N ILE A 7 -2.23 3.68 7.43
CA ILE A 7 -1.93 4.21 8.77
C ILE A 7 -2.10 5.72 8.81
N SER A 8 -1.60 6.44 7.79
CA SER A 8 -1.77 7.89 7.69
C SER A 8 -3.24 8.30 7.61
N THR A 9 -4.05 7.59 6.82
CA THR A 9 -5.50 7.86 6.72
C THR A 9 -6.20 7.59 8.05
N TYR A 10 -5.86 6.50 8.71
CA TYR A 10 -6.36 6.17 10.04
C TYR A 10 -6.01 7.26 11.05
N ALA A 11 -4.75 7.69 11.09
CA ALA A 11 -4.27 8.75 11.99
C ALA A 11 -4.95 10.11 11.73
N ASP A 12 -5.15 10.48 10.47
CA ASP A 12 -5.83 11.73 10.11
C ASP A 12 -7.29 11.73 10.60
N ILE A 13 -7.99 10.59 10.54
CA ILE A 13 -9.35 10.47 11.09
C ILE A 13 -9.32 10.52 12.62
N LYS A 14 -8.45 9.74 13.27
CA LYS A 14 -8.35 9.69 14.74
C LYS A 14 -7.97 11.01 15.37
N SER A 15 -7.14 11.82 14.72
CA SER A 15 -6.76 13.16 15.19
C SER A 15 -7.81 14.23 14.90
N GLY A 16 -8.87 13.90 14.15
CA GLY A 16 -9.88 14.86 13.71
C GLY A 16 -9.40 15.82 12.61
N LYS A 17 -8.22 15.59 12.04
CA LYS A 17 -7.69 16.36 10.92
C LYS A 17 -8.55 16.21 9.66
N VAL A 18 -9.12 15.02 9.48
CA VAL A 18 -10.10 14.74 8.45
C VAL A 18 -11.32 14.11 9.13
N LYS A 19 -12.50 14.65 8.86
CA LYS A 19 -13.74 14.05 9.39
C LYS A 19 -14.02 12.73 8.68
N ALA A 20 -14.44 11.72 9.43
CA ALA A 20 -14.77 10.41 8.87
C ALA A 20 -15.83 10.49 7.75
N GLU A 21 -16.80 11.40 7.88
CA GLU A 21 -17.85 11.63 6.87
C GLU A 21 -17.31 12.10 5.51
N ASP A 22 -16.19 12.83 5.50
CA ASP A 22 -15.55 13.36 4.29
C ASP A 22 -14.62 12.34 3.62
N VAL A 23 -14.35 11.20 4.29
CA VAL A 23 -13.51 10.13 3.73
C VAL A 23 -14.34 9.22 2.83
N THR A 24 -13.92 9.07 1.57
CA THR A 24 -14.48 8.05 0.68
C THR A 24 -14.22 6.66 1.27
N PRO A 25 -15.26 5.83 1.47
CA PRO A 25 -15.10 4.48 1.97
C PRO A 25 -14.12 3.65 1.14
N ARG A 26 -13.20 2.97 1.82
CA ARG A 26 -12.17 2.14 1.16
C ARG A 26 -11.96 0.84 1.93
N THR A 27 -11.90 -0.24 1.16
CA THR A 27 -11.41 -1.52 1.65
C THR A 27 -10.11 -1.86 0.93
N VAL A 28 -9.06 -2.09 1.69
CA VAL A 28 -7.73 -2.40 1.16
C VAL A 28 -7.44 -3.88 1.34
N PHE A 29 -7.20 -4.58 0.24
CA PHE A 29 -6.81 -5.98 0.22
C PHE A 29 -5.32 -6.12 -0.11
N PHE A 30 -4.61 -6.90 0.71
CA PHE A 30 -3.23 -7.29 0.45
C PHE A 30 -3.20 -8.77 0.10
N GLY A 31 -3.13 -9.09 -1.19
CA GLY A 31 -3.08 -10.46 -1.68
C GLY A 31 -1.65 -10.89 -1.94
N ALA A 32 -1.02 -11.64 -1.02
CA ALA A 32 0.36 -12.08 -1.15
C ALA A 32 0.67 -13.35 -0.37
N LYS A 33 1.86 -13.90 -0.64
CA LYS A 33 2.50 -14.97 0.16
C LYS A 33 3.97 -14.62 0.36
N ALA A 34 4.52 -14.94 1.53
CA ALA A 34 5.94 -14.82 1.79
C ALA A 34 6.63 -16.19 1.66
N ALA A 35 7.81 -16.23 1.07
CA ALA A 35 8.67 -17.41 1.11
C ALA A 35 9.05 -17.71 2.58
N PRO A 36 9.22 -18.98 2.97
CA PRO A 36 9.49 -19.37 4.36
C PRO A 36 10.70 -18.67 4.99
N GLY A 37 11.77 -18.46 4.23
CA GLY A 37 13.00 -17.77 4.68
C GLY A 37 12.98 -16.24 4.53
N TYR A 38 11.94 -15.65 3.95
CA TYR A 38 11.91 -14.21 3.72
C TYR A 38 11.37 -13.45 4.95
N TYR A 39 12.26 -13.22 5.91
CA TYR A 39 11.94 -12.62 7.20
C TYR A 39 11.23 -11.27 7.06
N LEU A 40 11.76 -10.34 6.25
CA LEU A 40 11.18 -9.00 6.09
C LEU A 40 9.75 -9.03 5.52
N ALA A 41 9.47 -9.94 4.57
CA ALA A 41 8.12 -10.10 4.04
C ALA A 41 7.16 -10.62 5.11
N LYS A 42 7.60 -11.54 5.98
CA LYS A 42 6.80 -12.03 7.11
C LYS A 42 6.49 -10.93 8.12
N MET A 43 7.48 -10.09 8.45
CA MET A 43 7.27 -8.93 9.32
C MET A 43 6.29 -7.93 8.70
N THR A 44 6.37 -7.71 7.39
CA THR A 44 5.41 -6.86 6.66
C THR A 44 3.98 -7.42 6.74
N ILE A 45 3.81 -8.74 6.57
CA ILE A 45 2.50 -9.40 6.72
C ILE A 45 2.00 -9.27 8.17
N GLN A 46 2.87 -9.43 9.16
CA GLN A 46 2.52 -9.23 10.56
C GLN A 46 2.05 -7.80 10.82
N LEU A 47 2.75 -6.80 10.31
CA LEU A 47 2.33 -5.41 10.40
C LEU A 47 0.96 -5.18 9.79
N ILE A 48 0.72 -5.69 8.58
CA ILE A 48 -0.58 -5.57 7.91
C ILE A 48 -1.71 -6.18 8.76
N ASN A 49 -1.50 -7.37 9.32
CA ASN A 49 -2.49 -8.02 10.18
C ASN A 49 -2.73 -7.26 11.49
N ASN A 50 -1.68 -6.69 12.06
CA ASN A 50 -1.79 -5.89 13.28
C ASN A 50 -2.58 -4.60 13.01
N VAL A 51 -2.27 -3.88 11.92
CA VAL A 51 -3.03 -2.71 11.49
C VAL A 51 -4.47 -3.07 11.18
N SER A 52 -4.71 -4.16 10.47
CA SER A 52 -6.05 -4.68 10.17
C SER A 52 -6.87 -4.89 11.45
N ARG A 53 -6.28 -5.51 12.46
CA ARG A 53 -6.94 -5.75 13.75
C ARG A 53 -7.35 -4.46 14.45
N VAL A 54 -6.48 -3.46 14.46
CA VAL A 54 -6.76 -2.16 15.10
C VAL A 54 -7.81 -1.39 14.30
N VAL A 55 -7.57 -1.19 13.01
CA VAL A 55 -8.43 -0.37 12.14
C VAL A 55 -9.84 -0.96 12.03
N ASN A 56 -9.97 -2.28 11.79
CA ASN A 56 -11.27 -2.89 11.56
C ASN A 56 -12.16 -2.97 12.82
N ASN A 57 -11.57 -2.84 14.01
CA ASN A 57 -12.30 -2.83 15.29
C ASN A 57 -12.53 -1.42 15.85
N ASP A 58 -11.98 -0.38 15.21
CA ASP A 58 -12.14 0.98 15.68
C ASP A 58 -13.46 1.59 15.17
N PRO A 59 -14.39 1.97 16.08
CA PRO A 59 -15.68 2.53 15.70
C PRO A 59 -15.57 3.86 14.95
N ASP A 60 -14.52 4.65 15.17
CA ASP A 60 -14.36 5.97 14.57
C ASP A 60 -14.08 5.90 13.05
N VAL A 61 -13.56 4.77 12.59
CA VAL A 61 -13.27 4.54 11.16
C VAL A 61 -14.18 3.49 10.52
N LYS A 62 -15.10 2.92 11.29
CA LYS A 62 -16.00 1.87 10.80
C LYS A 62 -16.82 2.33 9.60
N GLY A 63 -16.82 1.51 8.55
CA GLY A 63 -17.51 1.82 7.29
C GLY A 63 -16.79 2.83 6.40
N LYS A 64 -15.62 3.33 6.82
CA LYS A 64 -14.79 4.27 6.05
C LYS A 64 -13.46 3.70 5.66
N LEU A 65 -12.85 2.90 6.53
CA LEU A 65 -11.57 2.26 6.26
C LEU A 65 -11.62 0.81 6.76
N ALA A 66 -11.25 -0.12 5.91
CA ALA A 66 -11.08 -1.52 6.26
C ALA A 66 -9.83 -2.09 5.59
N VAL A 67 -9.16 -3.03 6.26
CA VAL A 67 -7.91 -3.62 5.79
C VAL A 67 -7.99 -5.13 5.94
N TYR A 68 -7.66 -5.86 4.89
CA TYR A 68 -7.66 -7.31 4.92
C TYR A 68 -6.40 -7.89 4.28
N PHE A 69 -5.86 -8.91 4.93
CA PHE A 69 -4.87 -9.81 4.36
C PHE A 69 -5.49 -11.20 4.27
N PRO A 70 -6.05 -11.60 3.11
CA PRO A 70 -6.74 -12.87 2.98
C PRO A 70 -5.80 -14.06 3.21
N TRP A 71 -6.28 -15.06 3.94
CA TRP A 71 -5.53 -16.28 4.17
C TRP A 71 -5.36 -17.07 2.89
N ASN A 72 -4.21 -17.70 2.75
CA ASN A 72 -3.91 -18.61 1.64
C ASN A 72 -4.24 -18.02 0.27
N TYR A 73 -3.75 -16.81 -0.02
CA TYR A 73 -3.92 -16.19 -1.33
C TYR A 73 -3.50 -17.17 -2.44
N ASN A 74 -4.39 -17.45 -3.36
CA ASN A 74 -4.24 -18.40 -4.46
C ASN A 74 -5.06 -17.95 -5.66
N VAL A 75 -4.93 -18.69 -6.78
CA VAL A 75 -5.61 -18.36 -8.04
C VAL A 75 -7.12 -18.25 -7.88
N ARG A 76 -7.75 -19.16 -7.12
CA ARG A 76 -9.21 -19.13 -6.90
C ARG A 76 -9.65 -17.85 -6.16
N LEU A 77 -8.90 -17.44 -5.15
CA LEU A 77 -9.18 -16.19 -4.45
C LEU A 77 -8.93 -14.97 -5.35
N ALA A 78 -7.85 -14.99 -6.12
CA ALA A 78 -7.53 -13.93 -7.08
C ALA A 78 -8.65 -13.74 -8.12
N GLN A 79 -9.26 -14.82 -8.61
CA GLN A 79 -10.40 -14.76 -9.53
C GLN A 79 -11.61 -14.02 -8.98
N HIS A 80 -11.75 -13.90 -7.68
CA HIS A 80 -12.81 -13.14 -7.04
C HIS A 80 -12.37 -11.72 -6.69
N LEU A 81 -11.15 -11.54 -6.21
CA LEU A 81 -10.64 -10.23 -5.79
C LEU A 81 -10.36 -9.31 -6.98
N ILE A 82 -9.77 -9.86 -8.06
CA ILE A 82 -9.38 -9.07 -9.22
C ILE A 82 -10.58 -8.36 -9.88
N PRO A 83 -11.71 -9.04 -10.18
CA PRO A 83 -12.87 -8.36 -10.76
C PRO A 83 -13.57 -7.39 -9.81
N ALA A 84 -13.34 -7.50 -8.50
CA ALA A 84 -13.93 -6.64 -7.48
C ALA A 84 -13.06 -5.42 -7.14
N THR A 85 -11.93 -5.25 -7.81
CA THR A 85 -10.97 -4.17 -7.55
C THR A 85 -11.32 -2.94 -8.36
N ASP A 86 -11.44 -1.77 -7.70
CA ASP A 86 -11.61 -0.48 -8.33
C ASP A 86 -10.28 0.21 -8.63
N LEU A 87 -9.28 0.02 -7.74
CA LEU A 87 -7.96 0.61 -7.84
C LEU A 87 -6.88 -0.44 -7.55
N ASP A 88 -5.97 -0.61 -8.49
CA ASP A 88 -4.83 -1.52 -8.39
C ASP A 88 -3.51 -0.75 -8.24
N GLU A 89 -2.66 -1.18 -7.33
CA GLU A 89 -1.34 -0.58 -7.11
C GLU A 89 -0.23 -1.53 -7.58
N GLN A 90 0.41 -1.16 -8.68
CA GLN A 90 1.52 -1.89 -9.29
C GLN A 90 2.81 -1.07 -9.18
N ILE A 91 3.52 -1.23 -8.07
CA ILE A 91 4.67 -0.41 -7.68
C ILE A 91 5.99 -1.20 -7.64
N SER A 92 6.03 -2.37 -8.23
CA SER A 92 7.24 -3.18 -8.35
C SER A 92 8.20 -2.62 -9.39
N GLN A 93 9.49 -2.67 -9.09
CA GLN A 93 10.56 -2.35 -10.05
C GLN A 93 10.91 -3.52 -10.98
N ALA A 94 10.42 -4.72 -10.70
CA ALA A 94 10.91 -5.92 -11.35
C ALA A 94 10.13 -6.36 -12.60
N GLY A 95 9.08 -5.64 -13.00
CA GLY A 95 8.24 -5.99 -14.15
C GLY A 95 7.55 -7.37 -14.09
N LYS A 96 7.61 -8.02 -12.92
CA LYS A 96 7.14 -9.40 -12.72
C LYS A 96 5.74 -9.47 -12.10
N GLU A 97 5.19 -8.35 -11.71
CA GLU A 97 3.87 -8.25 -11.11
C GLU A 97 2.89 -7.75 -12.18
N ALA A 98 2.47 -8.63 -13.05
CA ALA A 98 1.29 -8.36 -13.85
C ALA A 98 0.07 -8.79 -13.04
N SER A 99 -0.59 -7.86 -12.37
CA SER A 99 -1.92 -8.16 -11.88
C SER A 99 -2.91 -8.06 -13.03
N GLY A 100 -3.82 -9.02 -13.11
CA GLY A 100 -4.90 -8.97 -14.12
C GLY A 100 -5.98 -7.91 -13.80
N THR A 101 -5.79 -7.06 -12.79
CA THR A 101 -6.78 -6.09 -12.31
C THR A 101 -7.05 -5.01 -13.33
N GLY A 102 -6.02 -4.46 -13.98
CA GLY A 102 -6.18 -3.48 -15.06
C GLY A 102 -7.00 -4.01 -16.24
N ASN A 103 -6.91 -5.30 -16.54
CA ASN A 103 -7.70 -5.94 -17.58
C ASN A 103 -9.18 -6.12 -17.20
N ASN A 104 -9.55 -5.93 -15.95
CA ASN A 104 -10.91 -6.01 -15.44
C ASN A 104 -11.54 -4.63 -15.16
N GLY A 105 -10.95 -3.56 -15.68
CA GLY A 105 -11.48 -2.21 -15.59
C GLY A 105 -11.07 -1.44 -14.33
N ALA A 106 -10.21 -1.98 -13.48
CA ALA A 106 -9.64 -1.26 -12.35
C ALA A 106 -8.67 -0.16 -12.84
N MET A 107 -8.72 0.99 -12.19
CA MET A 107 -7.70 2.03 -12.41
C MET A 107 -6.36 1.59 -11.84
N THR A 108 -5.29 1.88 -12.56
CA THR A 108 -3.94 1.49 -12.13
C THR A 108 -3.15 2.70 -11.62
N VAL A 109 -2.58 2.53 -10.42
CA VAL A 109 -1.49 3.37 -9.89
C VAL A 109 -0.19 2.58 -10.02
N GLY A 110 0.77 3.07 -10.77
CA GLY A 110 1.98 2.28 -11.01
C GLY A 110 3.19 3.09 -11.40
N THR A 111 4.35 2.45 -11.28
CA THR A 111 5.62 2.97 -11.76
C THR A 111 5.74 2.72 -13.27
N LEU A 112 6.56 3.53 -13.95
CA LEU A 112 6.81 3.36 -15.39
C LEU A 112 7.90 2.29 -15.60
N ASP A 113 7.56 1.05 -15.27
CA ASP A 113 8.45 -0.09 -15.38
C ASP A 113 7.67 -1.38 -15.70
N GLY A 114 8.32 -2.32 -16.38
CA GLY A 114 7.77 -3.61 -16.73
C GLY A 114 6.45 -3.53 -17.52
N ALA A 115 5.49 -4.33 -17.14
CA ALA A 115 4.18 -4.39 -17.79
C ALA A 115 3.38 -3.08 -17.72
N ASN A 116 3.69 -2.19 -16.77
CA ASN A 116 3.02 -0.91 -16.62
C ASN A 116 3.22 0.02 -17.82
N VAL A 117 4.34 -0.11 -18.52
CA VAL A 117 4.61 0.66 -19.75
C VAL A 117 3.56 0.32 -20.79
N GLU A 118 3.38 -0.96 -21.08
CA GLU A 118 2.40 -1.44 -22.05
C GLU A 118 0.95 -1.18 -21.61
N ILE A 119 0.65 -1.35 -20.33
CA ILE A 119 -0.68 -1.04 -19.77
C ILE A 119 -1.00 0.43 -20.02
N ARG A 120 -0.09 1.34 -19.64
CA ARG A 120 -0.28 2.78 -19.80
C ARG A 120 -0.45 3.18 -21.27
N GLU A 121 0.30 2.58 -22.18
CA GLU A 121 0.16 2.81 -23.63
C GLU A 121 -1.21 2.35 -24.15
N ARG A 122 -1.74 1.24 -23.62
CA ARG A 122 -3.02 0.66 -24.07
C ARG A 122 -4.24 1.39 -23.52
N VAL A 123 -4.20 1.80 -22.26
CA VAL A 123 -5.34 2.47 -21.60
C VAL A 123 -5.34 3.98 -21.80
N GLY A 124 -4.21 4.56 -22.25
CA GLY A 124 -4.01 6.00 -22.33
C GLY A 124 -3.40 6.57 -21.06
N ALA A 125 -2.55 7.58 -21.22
CA ALA A 125 -1.83 8.20 -20.09
C ALA A 125 -2.79 8.85 -19.07
N GLU A 126 -3.92 9.32 -19.52
CA GLU A 126 -4.99 9.96 -18.73
C GLU A 126 -5.76 8.96 -17.84
N ASN A 127 -5.69 7.67 -18.16
CA ASN A 127 -6.36 6.58 -17.42
C ASN A 127 -5.38 5.78 -16.52
N PHE A 128 -4.14 6.27 -16.39
CA PHE A 128 -3.09 5.62 -15.59
C PHE A 128 -2.48 6.64 -14.62
N PHE A 129 -2.53 6.34 -13.33
CA PHE A 129 -1.90 7.17 -12.32
C PHE A 129 -0.42 6.83 -12.20
N LEU A 130 0.41 7.57 -12.91
CA LEU A 130 1.86 7.40 -12.85
C LEU A 130 2.41 7.85 -11.50
N PHE A 131 3.24 7.00 -10.90
CA PHE A 131 3.82 7.20 -9.58
C PHE A 131 5.30 6.79 -9.59
N GLY A 132 6.09 7.44 -8.72
CA GLY A 132 7.48 7.07 -8.49
C GLY A 132 8.46 7.62 -9.51
N MET A 133 9.66 7.03 -9.51
CA MET A 133 10.79 7.42 -10.33
C MET A 133 11.04 6.39 -11.43
N THR A 134 11.65 6.84 -12.53
CA THR A 134 12.19 5.97 -13.56
C THR A 134 13.44 5.24 -13.04
N VAL A 135 13.90 4.21 -13.77
CA VAL A 135 15.12 3.46 -13.43
C VAL A 135 16.32 4.40 -13.37
N ASP A 136 16.48 5.27 -14.40
CA ASP A 136 17.59 6.22 -14.48
C ASP A 136 17.59 7.21 -13.30
N GLU A 137 16.42 7.69 -12.89
CA GLU A 137 16.28 8.58 -11.73
C GLU A 137 16.64 7.87 -10.43
N VAL A 138 16.30 6.59 -10.29
CA VAL A 138 16.65 5.75 -9.13
C VAL A 138 18.17 5.56 -9.08
N GLU A 139 18.80 5.18 -10.21
CA GLU A 139 20.25 5.00 -10.30
C GLU A 139 21.01 6.28 -9.97
N LYS A 140 20.57 7.40 -10.54
CA LYS A 140 21.14 8.72 -10.24
C LYS A 140 21.04 9.05 -8.76
N LYS A 141 19.88 8.79 -8.15
CA LYS A 141 19.65 9.07 -6.73
C LYS A 141 20.54 8.22 -5.82
N TYR A 142 20.78 6.96 -6.17
CA TYR A 142 21.74 6.12 -5.44
C TYR A 142 23.18 6.63 -5.59
N ALA A 143 23.56 7.05 -6.80
CA ALA A 143 24.90 7.61 -7.05
C ALA A 143 25.16 8.93 -6.30
N GLU A 144 24.12 9.74 -6.11
CA GLU A 144 24.15 10.99 -5.33
C GLU A 144 24.13 10.78 -3.81
N GLY A 145 23.96 9.56 -3.32
CA GLY A 145 23.90 9.24 -1.90
C GLY A 145 22.49 9.27 -1.35
N TYR A 146 21.65 8.32 -1.75
CA TYR A 146 20.29 8.17 -1.23
C TYR A 146 20.26 8.04 0.29
N ASN A 147 19.53 8.94 0.95
CA ASN A 147 19.32 8.93 2.38
C ASN A 147 17.82 8.83 2.70
N PRO A 148 17.31 7.67 3.11
CA PRO A 148 15.89 7.50 3.43
C PRO A 148 15.44 8.34 4.64
N ALA A 149 16.33 8.66 5.58
CA ALA A 149 15.98 9.47 6.74
C ALA A 149 15.54 10.90 6.36
N SER A 150 16.08 11.44 5.26
CA SER A 150 15.67 12.77 4.78
C SER A 150 14.20 12.82 4.36
N TYR A 151 13.65 11.73 3.80
CA TYR A 151 12.22 11.64 3.46
C TYR A 151 11.34 11.50 4.69
N TYR A 152 11.78 10.71 5.67
CA TYR A 152 11.11 10.59 6.95
C TYR A 152 11.00 11.93 7.67
N GLU A 153 12.07 12.73 7.70
CA GLU A 153 12.07 14.03 8.34
C GLU A 153 11.31 15.11 7.55
N ALA A 154 11.30 15.03 6.23
CA ALA A 154 10.68 16.02 5.35
C ALA A 154 9.16 15.89 5.24
N ASP A 155 8.60 14.68 5.45
CA ASP A 155 7.15 14.44 5.33
C ASP A 155 6.54 14.11 6.70
N PRO A 156 5.81 15.06 7.34
CA PRO A 156 5.19 14.84 8.65
C PRO A 156 4.17 13.69 8.68
N ARG A 157 3.49 13.40 7.56
CA ARG A 157 2.53 12.28 7.49
C ARG A 157 3.26 10.94 7.46
N LEU A 158 4.32 10.84 6.67
CA LEU A 158 5.17 9.65 6.63
C LEU A 158 5.82 9.41 7.98
N LYS A 159 6.39 10.47 8.59
CA LYS A 159 6.99 10.42 9.92
C LYS A 159 5.98 9.90 10.94
N HIS A 160 4.81 10.48 11.01
CA HIS A 160 3.78 10.07 11.97
C HIS A 160 3.34 8.62 11.78
N ALA A 161 3.16 8.17 10.54
CA ALA A 161 2.80 6.78 10.25
C ALA A 161 3.89 5.78 10.68
N ILE A 162 5.16 6.12 10.49
CA ILE A 162 6.28 5.28 10.92
C ILE A 162 6.40 5.29 12.44
N ASP A 163 6.25 6.44 13.08
CA ASP A 163 6.30 6.56 14.53
C ASP A 163 5.20 5.75 15.23
N MET A 164 3.98 5.71 14.68
CA MET A 164 2.89 4.87 15.18
C MET A 164 3.19 3.36 15.08
N VAL A 165 4.01 2.94 14.12
CA VAL A 165 4.49 1.54 14.07
C VAL A 165 5.53 1.31 15.16
N ALA A 166 6.48 2.24 15.31
CA ALA A 166 7.59 2.13 16.24
C ALA A 166 7.17 2.25 17.71
N ASP A 167 6.12 3.00 18.02
CA ASP A 167 5.63 3.19 19.39
C ASP A 167 4.78 2.05 19.93
N GLY A 168 4.45 1.07 19.06
CA GLY A 168 3.64 -0.09 19.44
C GLY A 168 2.13 0.10 19.34
N THR A 169 1.65 1.17 18.69
CA THR A 169 0.21 1.44 18.49
C THR A 169 -0.53 0.22 17.90
N PHE A 170 0.10 -0.49 16.97
CA PHE A 170 -0.52 -1.65 16.31
C PHE A 170 -0.12 -3.00 16.91
N SER A 171 0.76 -3.04 17.91
CA SER A 171 1.28 -4.26 18.53
C SER A 171 0.95 -4.40 20.02
N ASN A 172 -0.08 -3.71 20.51
CA ASN A 172 -0.46 -3.66 21.93
C ASN A 172 0.68 -3.17 22.84
N GLY A 173 1.48 -2.23 22.35
CA GLY A 173 2.62 -1.67 23.09
C GLY A 173 3.92 -2.48 22.98
N ASP A 174 3.93 -3.61 22.29
CA ASP A 174 5.15 -4.33 21.98
C ASP A 174 5.97 -3.54 20.93
N ARG A 175 7.18 -3.17 21.29
CA ARG A 175 8.11 -2.39 20.46
C ARG A 175 9.25 -3.21 19.89
N ASN A 176 9.23 -4.55 20.07
CA ASN A 176 10.26 -5.46 19.58
C ASN A 176 9.96 -6.00 18.17
#